data_664a2a0fbbe2a1c1726f980ef645c3fb
#
_entry.id   664a2a0fbbe2a1c1726f980ef645c3fb
#
_cell.length_a   1.000
_cell.length_b   1.000
_cell.length_c   1.000
_cell.angle_alpha   90.00
_cell.angle_beta   90.00
_cell.angle_gamma   90.00
#
_symmetry.space_group_name_H-M   'P 1'
#
loop_
_entity.id
_entity.type
_entity.pdbx_description
1 polymer ?
#
loop_
_entity_poly.entity_id
_entity_poly.type
_entity_poly.pdbx_seq_one_letter_code
_entity_poly.pdbx_strand_id
1 'polypeptide(L)'
;TFEYANALEDFLDSKNKKKKKIKKFIFIGTLLGRHIPRIAEKIDAKAYLVLERNLEVFRLSLFTVDYTILAKKGAIFSIMDSPRDEEKKIYDFLHFSQFDNYLLKISTTNINVDTYIDTILSIVNILDPIGYDYNRYLYTYINRTTRNLDSEYRTLLFNKINEKCDIFKNIPILYLAAGPSLDENIEWIKENQNKFFIVTIGAACKKILLNDIRVDMITTLDEQYTILNDKQFDDETVSKIGENTIILASEITNENILKKFNQDNLFLYEVFIPFHKNNLVFDGYSIGEITLA
;
A
#
# COMPACT_ATOMS: atom_id res chain seq x y z
N THR A 1 -12.86 -13.49 14.07
CA THR A 1 -11.95 -13.23 15.23
C THR A 1 -11.39 -14.50 15.83
N PHE A 2 -12.17 -15.58 15.97
CA PHE A 2 -11.69 -16.88 16.46
C PHE A 2 -10.86 -17.63 15.39
N GLU A 3 -11.29 -17.61 14.15
CA GLU A 3 -10.59 -18.25 13.01
C GLU A 3 -9.21 -17.66 12.78
N TYR A 4 -9.04 -16.35 12.93
CA TYR A 4 -7.73 -15.72 12.76
C TYR A 4 -6.77 -16.04 13.91
N ALA A 5 -7.28 -16.13 15.13
CA ALA A 5 -6.48 -16.56 16.28
C ALA A 5 -6.00 -18.03 16.11
N ASN A 6 -6.86 -18.90 15.61
CA ASN A 6 -6.51 -20.30 15.31
C ASN A 6 -5.51 -20.39 14.14
N ALA A 7 -5.72 -19.62 13.07
CA ALA A 7 -4.78 -19.58 11.93
C ALA A 7 -3.40 -19.02 12.36
N LEU A 8 -3.35 -18.05 13.29
CA LEU A 8 -2.10 -17.57 13.85
C LEU A 8 -1.45 -18.63 14.76
N GLU A 9 -2.26 -19.41 15.52
CA GLU A 9 -1.78 -20.55 16.30
C GLU A 9 -1.18 -21.61 15.39
N ASP A 10 -1.88 -22.03 14.37
CA ASP A 10 -1.42 -23.02 13.40
C ASP A 10 -0.16 -22.56 12.66
N PHE A 11 -0.07 -21.28 12.29
CA PHE A 11 1.12 -20.68 11.70
C PHE A 11 2.31 -20.69 12.67
N LEU A 12 2.07 -20.31 13.92
CA LEU A 12 3.11 -20.33 14.97
C LEU A 12 3.53 -21.76 15.31
N ASP A 13 2.62 -22.71 15.30
CA ASP A 13 2.89 -24.11 15.62
C ASP A 13 3.55 -24.86 14.46
N SER A 14 3.21 -24.58 13.21
CA SER A 14 3.84 -25.15 12.03
C SER A 14 5.31 -24.78 11.87
N LYS A 15 5.72 -23.63 12.40
CA LYS A 15 7.10 -23.12 12.37
C LYS A 15 7.92 -23.44 13.62
N ASN A 16 7.42 -24.24 14.55
CA ASN A 16 8.03 -24.48 15.87
C ASN A 16 9.41 -25.17 15.86
N LYS A 17 9.95 -25.57 14.72
CA LYS A 17 11.25 -26.26 14.69
C LYS A 17 12.48 -25.34 14.62
N LYS A 18 12.34 -24.02 14.32
CA LYS A 18 13.45 -23.03 14.38
C LYS A 18 12.90 -21.60 14.60
N LYS A 19 12.25 -21.32 15.73
CA LYS A 19 11.65 -19.99 15.99
C LYS A 19 12.69 -18.92 16.28
N LYS A 20 12.74 -17.87 15.46
CA LYS A 20 13.13 -16.54 15.95
C LYS A 20 12.01 -16.05 16.86
N LYS A 21 12.26 -15.87 18.16
CA LYS A 21 11.28 -15.34 19.11
C LYS A 21 10.86 -13.94 18.65
N ILE A 22 9.55 -13.71 18.47
CA ILE A 22 9.01 -12.39 18.15
C ILE A 22 9.31 -11.47 19.33
N LYS A 23 9.91 -10.32 19.05
CA LYS A 23 10.37 -9.41 20.10
C LYS A 23 9.51 -8.18 20.25
N LYS A 24 8.83 -7.77 19.20
CA LYS A 24 7.92 -6.63 19.16
C LYS A 24 6.56 -7.06 18.64
N PHE A 25 5.49 -6.51 19.17
CA PHE A 25 4.15 -6.80 18.67
C PHE A 25 3.27 -5.55 18.62
N ILE A 26 2.59 -5.33 17.50
CA ILE A 26 1.72 -4.18 17.30
C ILE A 26 0.27 -4.65 17.26
N PHE A 27 -0.57 -4.06 18.10
CA PHE A 27 -2.02 -4.19 18.02
C PHE A 27 -2.60 -2.94 17.39
N ILE A 28 -3.31 -3.10 16.27
CA ILE A 28 -4.05 -2.02 15.61
C ILE A 28 -5.53 -2.27 15.85
N GLY A 29 -6.13 -1.42 16.68
CA GLY A 29 -7.49 -1.57 17.17
C GLY A 29 -7.60 -2.47 18.40
N THR A 30 -8.38 -2.02 19.37
CA THR A 30 -8.56 -2.74 20.64
C THR A 30 -9.84 -3.58 20.67
N LEU A 31 -10.90 -3.15 20.00
CA LEU A 31 -12.24 -3.72 20.19
C LEU A 31 -12.59 -3.80 21.70
N LEU A 32 -13.12 -4.95 22.16
CA LEU A 32 -13.28 -5.24 23.59
C LEU A 32 -11.98 -5.69 24.28
N GLY A 33 -10.86 -5.75 23.59
CA GLY A 33 -9.52 -6.00 24.12
C GLY A 33 -9.22 -7.42 24.58
N ARG A 34 -10.20 -8.32 24.70
CA ARG A 34 -10.03 -9.66 25.29
C ARG A 34 -8.95 -10.53 24.64
N HIS A 35 -8.67 -10.30 23.37
CA HIS A 35 -7.62 -11.01 22.63
C HIS A 35 -6.21 -10.51 22.97
N ILE A 36 -6.07 -9.26 23.39
CA ILE A 36 -4.77 -8.60 23.59
C ILE A 36 -3.92 -9.29 24.66
N PRO A 37 -4.40 -9.50 25.91
CA PRO A 37 -3.61 -10.20 26.92
C PRO A 37 -3.28 -11.64 26.52
N ARG A 38 -4.24 -12.36 25.93
CA ARG A 38 -4.03 -13.75 25.48
C ARG A 38 -2.92 -13.87 24.44
N ILE A 39 -2.91 -12.96 23.47
CA ILE A 39 -1.85 -12.92 22.44
C ILE A 39 -0.53 -12.50 23.09
N ALA A 40 -0.54 -11.47 23.95
CA ALA A 40 0.65 -10.98 24.62
C ALA A 40 1.30 -12.05 25.52
N GLU A 41 0.50 -12.85 26.22
CA GLU A 41 0.97 -13.96 27.04
C GLU A 41 1.60 -15.07 26.17
N LYS A 42 0.95 -15.41 25.05
CA LYS A 42 1.37 -16.48 24.15
C LYS A 42 2.63 -16.14 23.37
N ILE A 43 2.73 -14.91 22.86
CA ILE A 43 3.88 -14.43 22.09
C ILE A 43 5.05 -14.07 22.99
N ASP A 44 4.76 -13.55 24.17
CA ASP A 44 5.75 -13.11 25.15
C ASP A 44 6.81 -12.19 24.53
N ALA A 45 6.35 -11.18 23.76
CA ALA A 45 7.22 -10.19 23.15
C ALA A 45 7.83 -9.28 24.25
N LYS A 46 8.94 -8.64 23.92
CA LYS A 46 9.64 -7.71 24.82
C LYS A 46 9.02 -6.32 24.83
N ALA A 47 8.36 -5.94 23.74
CA ALA A 47 7.71 -4.66 23.60
C ALA A 47 6.40 -4.80 22.83
N TYR A 48 5.42 -3.98 23.22
CA TYR A 48 4.10 -3.93 22.60
C TYR A 48 3.74 -2.50 22.23
N LEU A 49 3.08 -2.32 21.09
CA LEU A 49 2.46 -1.06 20.69
C LEU A 49 0.96 -1.32 20.52
N VAL A 50 0.13 -0.50 21.15
CA VAL A 50 -1.32 -0.55 21.03
C VAL A 50 -1.80 0.74 20.41
N LEU A 51 -2.38 0.65 19.24
CA LEU A 51 -2.93 1.77 18.46
C LEU A 51 -4.45 1.68 18.46
N GLU A 52 -5.13 2.72 18.93
CA GLU A 52 -6.59 2.83 18.87
C GLU A 52 -7.00 4.27 18.58
N ARG A 53 -7.71 4.47 17.49
CA ARG A 53 -8.15 5.80 17.08
C ARG A 53 -9.43 6.25 17.74
N ASN A 54 -10.22 5.31 18.23
CA ASN A 54 -11.50 5.59 18.87
C ASN A 54 -11.38 5.46 20.40
N LEU A 55 -11.42 6.62 21.09
CA LEU A 55 -11.32 6.66 22.54
C LEU A 55 -12.42 5.85 23.24
N GLU A 56 -13.65 5.85 22.70
CA GLU A 56 -14.76 5.14 23.32
C GLU A 56 -14.59 3.62 23.20
N VAL A 57 -14.06 3.14 22.07
CA VAL A 57 -13.72 1.72 21.89
C VAL A 57 -12.64 1.32 22.89
N PHE A 58 -11.60 2.15 23.05
CA PHE A 58 -10.56 1.90 24.06
C PHE A 58 -11.13 1.89 25.47
N ARG A 59 -11.97 2.88 25.83
CA ARG A 59 -12.63 2.93 27.14
C ARG A 59 -13.48 1.70 27.43
N LEU A 60 -14.24 1.24 26.45
CA LEU A 60 -15.01 -0.01 26.57
C LEU A 60 -14.10 -1.22 26.81
N SER A 61 -12.93 -1.26 26.20
CA SER A 61 -11.98 -2.35 26.42
C SER A 61 -11.43 -2.38 27.86
N LEU A 62 -11.31 -1.23 28.52
CA LEU A 62 -10.86 -1.15 29.92
C LEU A 62 -11.80 -1.84 30.93
N PHE A 63 -13.10 -1.99 30.59
CA PHE A 63 -14.04 -2.75 31.43
C PHE A 63 -13.88 -4.26 31.31
N THR A 64 -13.22 -4.73 30.25
CA THR A 64 -13.11 -6.15 29.93
C THR A 64 -11.69 -6.69 30.05
N VAL A 65 -10.69 -5.80 30.10
CA VAL A 65 -9.27 -6.16 30.06
C VAL A 65 -8.45 -5.33 31.04
N ASP A 66 -7.59 -6.00 31.78
CA ASP A 66 -6.53 -5.38 32.56
C ASP A 66 -5.26 -5.24 31.70
N TYR A 67 -4.96 -4.03 31.29
CA TYR A 67 -3.77 -3.71 30.48
C TYR A 67 -2.47 -3.60 31.31
N THR A 68 -2.52 -3.75 32.62
CA THR A 68 -1.31 -3.69 33.48
C THR A 68 -0.30 -4.77 33.11
N ILE A 69 -0.77 -5.90 32.57
CA ILE A 69 0.08 -6.97 32.06
C ILE A 69 0.98 -6.47 30.92
N LEU A 70 0.43 -5.70 29.98
CA LEU A 70 1.20 -5.10 28.89
C LEU A 70 2.08 -3.96 29.38
N ALA A 71 1.57 -3.10 30.27
CA ALA A 71 2.33 -1.99 30.82
C ALA A 71 3.61 -2.47 31.52
N LYS A 72 3.55 -3.59 32.25
CA LYS A 72 4.71 -4.22 32.88
C LYS A 72 5.74 -4.76 31.88
N LYS A 73 5.33 -5.01 30.64
CA LYS A 73 6.19 -5.46 29.53
C LYS A 73 6.66 -4.34 28.61
N GLY A 74 6.54 -3.07 29.04
CA GLY A 74 7.00 -1.93 28.25
C GLY A 74 6.08 -1.60 27.05
N ALA A 75 4.76 -1.67 27.23
CA ALA A 75 3.82 -1.32 26.19
C ALA A 75 3.72 0.21 26.00
N ILE A 76 3.72 0.63 24.75
CA ILE A 76 3.40 1.98 24.31
C ILE A 76 1.93 2.00 23.87
N PHE A 77 1.18 3.00 24.33
CA PHE A 77 -0.20 3.21 23.93
C PHE A 77 -0.32 4.50 23.11
N SER A 78 -0.93 4.39 21.95
CA SER A 78 -1.33 5.51 21.11
C SER A 78 -2.85 5.48 20.96
N ILE A 79 -3.52 6.31 21.76
CA ILE A 79 -4.97 6.29 21.88
C ILE A 79 -5.50 7.64 21.50
N MET A 80 -6.18 7.73 20.35
CA MET A 80 -6.71 8.97 19.80
C MET A 80 -5.66 10.09 19.68
N ASP A 81 -4.41 9.72 19.50
CA ASP A 81 -3.32 10.67 19.32
C ASP A 81 -3.46 11.46 18.01
N SER A 82 -2.79 12.61 17.95
CA SER A 82 -2.61 13.30 16.68
C SER A 82 -1.76 12.46 15.72
N PRO A 83 -1.92 12.61 14.39
CA PRO A 83 -1.10 11.87 13.43
C PRO A 83 0.40 11.99 13.67
N ARG A 84 0.86 13.16 14.13
CA ARG A 84 2.28 13.41 14.45
C ARG A 84 2.75 12.66 15.70
N ASP A 85 1.91 12.62 16.73
CA ASP A 85 2.25 11.93 17.99
C ASP A 85 2.18 10.42 17.79
N GLU A 86 1.22 9.93 17.01
CA GLU A 86 1.11 8.53 16.62
C GLU A 86 2.33 8.07 15.81
N GLU A 87 2.75 8.83 14.79
CA GLU A 87 3.96 8.57 14.01
C GLU A 87 5.20 8.51 14.91
N LYS A 88 5.34 9.47 15.83
CA LYS A 88 6.44 9.49 16.79
C LYS A 88 6.44 8.23 17.66
N LYS A 89 5.29 7.80 18.19
CA LYS A 89 5.19 6.60 19.01
C LYS A 89 5.51 5.32 18.22
N ILE A 90 5.11 5.26 16.95
CA ILE A 90 5.49 4.15 16.04
C ILE A 90 7.00 4.16 15.83
N TYR A 91 7.58 5.34 15.56
CA TYR A 91 9.03 5.49 15.40
C TYR A 91 9.78 5.02 16.66
N ASP A 92 9.41 5.52 17.84
CA ASP A 92 10.03 5.17 19.12
C ASP A 92 9.93 3.64 19.37
N PHE A 93 8.78 3.03 19.04
CA PHE A 93 8.58 1.60 19.16
C PHE A 93 9.44 0.78 18.21
N LEU A 94 9.53 1.17 16.94
CA LEU A 94 10.34 0.46 15.94
C LEU A 94 11.83 0.55 16.28
N HIS A 95 12.27 1.67 16.86
CA HIS A 95 13.67 1.93 17.21
C HIS A 95 14.03 1.58 18.65
N PHE A 96 13.06 1.12 19.47
CA PHE A 96 13.27 0.81 20.90
C PHE A 96 14.36 -0.23 21.17
N SER A 97 14.79 -1.01 20.20
CA SER A 97 15.93 -1.91 20.32
C SER A 97 16.40 -2.35 18.94
N GLN A 98 17.63 -2.88 18.86
CA GLN A 98 18.19 -3.49 17.64
C GLN A 98 17.46 -4.78 17.19
N PHE A 99 16.18 -4.93 17.55
CA PHE A 99 15.37 -6.09 17.21
C PHE A 99 14.58 -5.81 15.96
N ASP A 100 14.86 -6.56 14.91
CA ASP A 100 14.37 -6.35 13.56
C ASP A 100 13.06 -7.10 13.27
N ASN A 101 12.50 -7.86 14.24
CA ASN A 101 11.30 -8.62 14.01
C ASN A 101 10.11 -8.12 14.83
N TYR A 102 9.05 -7.83 14.16
CA TYR A 102 7.76 -7.52 14.76
C TYR A 102 6.64 -8.26 14.03
N LEU A 103 5.52 -8.48 14.74
CA LEU A 103 4.26 -8.88 14.16
C LEU A 103 3.21 -7.84 14.48
N LEU A 104 2.22 -7.71 13.63
CA LEU A 104 1.09 -6.86 13.88
C LEU A 104 -0.23 -7.60 13.71
N LYS A 105 -1.24 -7.20 14.49
CA LYS A 105 -2.60 -7.68 14.40
C LYS A 105 -3.56 -6.52 14.28
N ILE A 106 -4.46 -6.61 13.30
CA ILE A 106 -5.53 -5.65 13.09
C ILE A 106 -6.82 -6.20 13.69
N SER A 107 -7.49 -5.37 14.48
CA SER A 107 -8.76 -5.68 15.10
C SER A 107 -9.65 -4.44 15.06
N THR A 108 -10.68 -4.45 14.22
CA THR A 108 -11.54 -3.29 14.03
C THR A 108 -12.97 -3.71 13.71
N THR A 109 -13.93 -2.83 14.07
CA THR A 109 -15.35 -3.01 13.77
C THR A 109 -15.81 -2.17 12.57
N ASN A 110 -14.96 -1.26 12.07
CA ASN A 110 -15.38 -0.31 11.06
C ASN A 110 -15.07 -0.81 9.65
N ILE A 111 -16.04 -0.73 8.78
CA ILE A 111 -15.92 -1.11 7.37
C ILE A 111 -15.02 -0.12 6.60
N ASN A 112 -14.92 1.13 7.09
CA ASN A 112 -14.10 2.20 6.48
C ASN A 112 -12.67 2.29 7.07
N VAL A 113 -12.12 1.21 7.53
CA VAL A 113 -10.83 1.17 8.24
C VAL A 113 -9.64 1.16 7.31
N ASP A 114 -9.83 0.85 6.04
CA ASP A 114 -8.74 0.75 5.07
C ASP A 114 -7.84 1.98 5.09
N THR A 115 -8.39 3.18 5.15
CA THR A 115 -7.60 4.42 5.19
C THR A 115 -6.72 4.58 6.43
N TYR A 116 -7.24 4.25 7.61
CA TYR A 116 -6.45 4.33 8.84
C TYR A 116 -5.35 3.27 8.87
N ILE A 117 -5.71 2.05 8.56
CA ILE A 117 -4.76 0.93 8.49
C ILE A 117 -3.70 1.22 7.44
N ASP A 118 -4.08 1.63 6.24
CA ASP A 118 -3.15 1.98 5.17
C ASP A 118 -2.22 3.12 5.59
N THR A 119 -2.70 4.11 6.35
CA THR A 119 -1.86 5.16 6.92
C THR A 119 -0.81 4.60 7.88
N ILE A 120 -1.24 3.78 8.85
CA ILE A 120 -0.32 3.14 9.81
C ILE A 120 0.73 2.30 9.10
N LEU A 121 0.31 1.55 8.08
CA LEU A 121 1.22 0.71 7.33
C LEU A 121 2.22 1.48 6.49
N SER A 122 1.78 2.61 5.90
CA SER A 122 2.66 3.51 5.20
C SER A 122 3.73 4.06 6.14
N ILE A 123 3.32 4.48 7.34
CA ILE A 123 4.25 4.96 8.36
C ILE A 123 5.25 3.85 8.73
N VAL A 124 4.77 2.66 9.04
CA VAL A 124 5.62 1.52 9.40
C VAL A 124 6.58 1.17 8.26
N ASN A 125 6.12 1.15 7.02
CA ASN A 125 6.95 0.86 5.85
C ASN A 125 8.02 1.92 5.61
N ILE A 126 7.70 3.20 5.80
CA ILE A 126 8.66 4.30 5.67
C ILE A 126 9.71 4.25 6.78
N LEU A 127 9.29 3.97 8.01
CA LEU A 127 10.17 3.95 9.18
C LEU A 127 11.03 2.69 9.29
N ASP A 128 10.55 1.57 8.79
CA ASP A 128 11.25 0.29 8.81
C ASP A 128 11.04 -0.51 7.51
N PRO A 129 11.63 -0.07 6.40
CA PRO A 129 11.46 -0.72 5.09
C PRO A 129 12.04 -2.14 5.05
N ILE A 130 12.99 -2.48 5.92
CA ILE A 130 13.62 -3.80 5.97
C ILE A 130 12.75 -4.80 6.74
N GLY A 131 12.05 -4.34 7.80
CA GLY A 131 11.15 -5.14 8.61
C GLY A 131 9.74 -5.29 8.03
N TYR A 132 9.48 -4.69 6.87
CA TYR A 132 8.16 -4.73 6.23
C TYR A 132 7.63 -6.15 6.07
N ASP A 133 6.39 -6.38 6.48
CA ASP A 133 5.78 -7.71 6.44
C ASP A 133 5.27 -8.07 5.05
N TYR A 134 6.10 -8.75 4.27
CA TYR A 134 5.73 -9.25 2.94
C TYR A 134 4.49 -10.18 2.93
N ASN A 135 4.20 -10.88 4.03
CA ASN A 135 3.00 -11.72 4.08
C ASN A 135 1.72 -10.88 4.00
N ARG A 136 1.79 -9.67 4.54
CA ARG A 136 0.70 -8.73 4.50
C ARG A 136 0.55 -8.06 3.14
N TYR A 137 1.64 -7.71 2.50
CA TYR A 137 1.64 -7.28 1.10
C TYR A 137 0.95 -8.36 0.24
N LEU A 138 1.33 -9.61 0.43
CA LEU A 138 0.72 -10.75 -0.25
C LEU A 138 -0.78 -10.88 0.04
N TYR A 139 -1.21 -10.67 1.28
CA TYR A 139 -2.63 -10.67 1.65
C TYR A 139 -3.39 -9.55 0.94
N THR A 140 -2.86 -8.34 0.96
CA THR A 140 -3.44 -7.18 0.25
C THR A 140 -3.49 -7.45 -1.25
N TYR A 141 -2.41 -7.97 -1.80
CA TYR A 141 -2.31 -8.37 -3.19
C TYR A 141 -3.41 -9.35 -3.58
N ILE A 142 -3.51 -10.50 -2.90
CA ILE A 142 -4.51 -11.53 -3.21
C ILE A 142 -5.93 -10.97 -3.15
N ASN A 143 -6.26 -10.23 -2.08
CA ASN A 143 -7.61 -9.69 -1.91
C ASN A 143 -7.96 -8.64 -2.97
N ARG A 144 -7.05 -7.74 -3.31
CA ARG A 144 -7.34 -6.69 -4.31
C ARG A 144 -7.34 -7.25 -5.71
N THR A 145 -6.36 -8.07 -6.05
CA THR A 145 -6.32 -8.75 -7.35
C THR A 145 -7.62 -9.52 -7.59
N THR A 146 -8.09 -10.29 -6.60
CA THR A 146 -9.34 -11.03 -6.72
C THR A 146 -10.53 -10.10 -6.94
N ARG A 147 -10.64 -9.01 -6.18
CA ARG A 147 -11.73 -8.03 -6.36
C ARG A 147 -11.66 -7.33 -7.71
N ASN A 148 -10.49 -6.90 -8.11
CA ASN A 148 -10.31 -6.14 -9.35
C ASN A 148 -10.51 -7.03 -10.58
N LEU A 149 -10.14 -8.32 -10.52
CA LEU A 149 -10.41 -9.28 -11.57
C LEU A 149 -11.88 -9.72 -11.66
N ASP A 150 -12.60 -9.69 -10.53
CA ASP A 150 -14.06 -9.92 -10.48
C ASP A 150 -14.87 -8.67 -10.88
N SER A 151 -14.21 -7.56 -11.10
CA SER A 151 -14.80 -6.30 -11.55
C SER A 151 -14.90 -6.24 -13.08
N GLU A 152 -15.61 -5.23 -13.60
CA GLU A 152 -15.71 -4.97 -15.04
C GLU A 152 -14.49 -4.27 -15.65
N TYR A 153 -13.38 -4.11 -14.90
CA TYR A 153 -12.17 -3.47 -15.41
C TYR A 153 -11.52 -4.29 -16.53
N ARG A 154 -11.06 -3.59 -17.56
CA ARG A 154 -10.29 -4.22 -18.64
C ARG A 154 -8.91 -4.62 -18.13
N THR A 155 -8.49 -5.85 -18.42
CA THR A 155 -7.17 -6.36 -18.02
C THR A 155 -6.27 -6.52 -19.22
N LEU A 156 -5.06 -5.99 -19.13
CA LEU A 156 -4.03 -6.10 -20.16
C LEU A 156 -3.22 -7.38 -19.95
N LEU A 157 -3.27 -8.28 -20.91
CA LEU A 157 -2.57 -9.56 -20.88
C LEU A 157 -1.27 -9.46 -21.71
N PHE A 158 -0.17 -9.11 -21.09
CA PHE A 158 1.12 -8.91 -21.77
C PHE A 158 1.59 -10.16 -22.52
N ASN A 159 1.34 -11.34 -21.98
CA ASN A 159 1.73 -12.61 -22.61
C ASN A 159 0.85 -13.01 -23.81
N LYS A 160 -0.22 -12.28 -24.08
CA LYS A 160 -1.14 -12.52 -25.21
C LYS A 160 -0.93 -11.53 -26.37
N ILE A 161 -0.04 -10.58 -26.23
CA ILE A 161 0.27 -9.61 -27.27
C ILE A 161 1.20 -10.28 -28.29
N ASN A 162 0.62 -10.79 -29.38
CA ASN A 162 1.37 -11.47 -30.43
C ASN A 162 1.64 -10.58 -31.65
N GLU A 163 1.01 -9.43 -31.74
CA GLU A 163 1.16 -8.53 -32.90
C GLU A 163 2.15 -7.41 -32.59
N LYS A 164 3.15 -7.27 -33.44
CA LYS A 164 4.06 -6.13 -33.37
C LYS A 164 3.32 -4.87 -33.83
N CYS A 165 3.12 -3.94 -32.94
CA CYS A 165 2.55 -2.65 -33.28
C CYS A 165 3.65 -1.73 -33.81
N ASP A 166 3.49 -1.29 -35.08
CA ASP A 166 4.45 -0.40 -35.73
C ASP A 166 4.22 1.09 -35.40
N ILE A 167 3.20 1.42 -34.61
CA ILE A 167 2.83 2.80 -34.25
C ILE A 167 3.99 3.56 -33.62
N PHE A 168 4.74 2.89 -32.75
CA PHE A 168 5.86 3.50 -32.02
C PHE A 168 7.19 3.49 -32.75
N LYS A 169 7.27 2.94 -33.97
CA LYS A 169 8.54 2.96 -34.75
C LYS A 169 9.04 4.35 -35.07
N ASN A 170 8.12 5.32 -35.19
CA ASN A 170 8.43 6.67 -35.65
C ASN A 170 8.14 7.75 -34.60
N ILE A 171 7.61 7.37 -33.43
CA ILE A 171 7.27 8.31 -32.37
C ILE A 171 8.07 7.91 -31.13
N PRO A 172 9.09 8.70 -30.74
CA PRO A 172 9.88 8.41 -29.55
C PRO A 172 9.01 8.53 -28.28
N ILE A 173 9.26 7.65 -27.32
CA ILE A 173 8.60 7.67 -26.01
C ILE A 173 9.39 8.55 -25.07
N LEU A 174 8.72 9.52 -24.45
CA LEU A 174 9.27 10.34 -23.37
C LEU A 174 8.65 9.89 -22.05
N TYR A 175 9.48 9.25 -21.22
CA TYR A 175 9.07 8.81 -19.91
C TYR A 175 9.42 9.84 -18.84
N LEU A 176 8.41 10.32 -18.09
CA LEU A 176 8.53 11.37 -17.09
C LEU A 176 8.30 10.82 -15.67
N ALA A 177 9.32 10.90 -14.85
CA ALA A 177 9.29 10.53 -13.44
C ALA A 177 9.37 11.76 -12.54
N ALA A 178 9.09 11.60 -11.24
CA ALA A 178 9.03 12.69 -10.25
C ALA A 178 10.42 13.10 -9.71
N GLY A 179 11.46 13.07 -10.54
CA GLY A 179 12.82 13.50 -10.17
C GLY A 179 13.03 15.01 -10.26
N PRO A 180 14.09 15.56 -9.63
CA PRO A 180 14.42 16.99 -9.69
C PRO A 180 14.62 17.52 -11.12
N SER A 181 15.16 16.70 -12.01
CA SER A 181 15.37 17.05 -13.42
C SER A 181 14.08 17.37 -14.19
N LEU A 182 12.94 16.90 -13.69
CA LEU A 182 11.64 17.26 -14.28
C LEU A 182 11.40 18.78 -14.17
N ASP A 183 11.75 19.37 -13.04
CA ASP A 183 11.57 20.81 -12.79
C ASP A 183 12.41 21.67 -13.73
N GLU A 184 13.63 21.24 -13.96
CA GLU A 184 14.58 21.94 -14.81
C GLU A 184 14.20 21.90 -16.29
N ASN A 185 13.40 20.90 -16.71
CA ASN A 185 13.08 20.66 -18.10
C ASN A 185 11.59 20.88 -18.47
N ILE A 186 10.76 21.38 -17.58
CA ILE A 186 9.32 21.58 -17.81
C ILE A 186 9.05 22.39 -19.07
N GLU A 187 9.72 23.53 -19.24
CA GLU A 187 9.51 24.39 -20.42
C GLU A 187 9.93 23.68 -21.71
N TRP A 188 11.08 23.00 -21.70
CA TRP A 188 11.51 22.25 -22.87
C TRP A 188 10.52 21.14 -23.25
N ILE A 189 9.99 20.41 -22.24
CA ILE A 189 9.00 19.37 -22.45
C ILE A 189 7.74 19.98 -23.06
N LYS A 190 7.26 21.09 -22.52
CA LYS A 190 6.07 21.79 -23.00
C LYS A 190 6.21 22.22 -24.47
N GLU A 191 7.34 22.78 -24.87
CA GLU A 191 7.61 23.21 -26.25
C GLU A 191 7.73 22.04 -27.24
N ASN A 192 8.20 20.88 -26.74
CA ASN A 192 8.48 19.72 -27.59
C ASN A 192 7.45 18.58 -27.47
N GLN A 193 6.41 18.72 -26.63
CA GLN A 193 5.48 17.65 -26.29
C GLN A 193 4.85 16.93 -27.52
N ASN A 194 4.68 17.63 -28.62
CA ASN A 194 4.09 17.07 -29.83
C ASN A 194 5.01 16.08 -30.59
N LYS A 195 6.27 16.00 -30.20
CA LYS A 195 7.27 15.11 -30.83
C LYS A 195 7.33 13.73 -30.18
N PHE A 196 6.65 13.53 -29.05
CA PHE A 196 6.78 12.36 -28.22
C PHE A 196 5.43 11.73 -27.88
N PHE A 197 5.46 10.45 -27.62
CA PHE A 197 4.43 9.78 -26.82
C PHE A 197 4.84 9.89 -25.35
N ILE A 198 4.07 10.62 -24.56
CA ILE A 198 4.45 10.98 -23.18
C ILE A 198 3.83 10.00 -22.20
N VAL A 199 4.69 9.31 -21.47
CA VAL A 199 4.32 8.39 -20.39
C VAL A 199 4.75 8.98 -19.05
N THR A 200 3.89 8.93 -18.06
CA THR A 200 4.22 9.40 -16.71
C THR A 200 3.75 8.44 -15.61
N ILE A 201 4.39 8.54 -14.45
CA ILE A 201 3.95 7.86 -13.23
C ILE A 201 2.98 8.76 -12.44
N GLY A 202 2.16 8.14 -11.58
CA GLY A 202 1.20 8.86 -10.74
C GLY A 202 1.82 10.02 -9.97
N ALA A 203 3.00 9.83 -9.38
CA ALA A 203 3.70 10.85 -8.60
C ALA A 203 4.10 12.11 -9.38
N ALA A 204 4.33 12.02 -10.70
CA ALA A 204 4.68 13.16 -11.55
C ALA A 204 3.46 13.77 -12.27
N CYS A 205 2.36 13.01 -12.36
CA CYS A 205 1.18 13.32 -13.15
C CYS A 205 0.63 14.72 -12.88
N LYS A 206 0.35 15.04 -11.62
CA LYS A 206 -0.19 16.35 -11.21
C LYS A 206 0.67 17.50 -11.73
N LYS A 207 1.98 17.43 -11.52
CA LYS A 207 2.91 18.47 -11.91
C LYS A 207 2.92 18.69 -13.43
N ILE A 208 2.91 17.61 -14.19
CA ILE A 208 2.93 17.65 -15.67
C ILE A 208 1.64 18.28 -16.20
N LEU A 209 0.48 17.80 -15.72
CA LEU A 209 -0.82 18.30 -16.16
C LEU A 209 -1.08 19.75 -15.76
N LEU A 210 -0.63 20.19 -14.58
CA LEU A 210 -0.78 21.58 -14.14
C LEU A 210 0.12 22.55 -14.94
N ASN A 211 1.16 22.07 -15.60
CA ASN A 211 1.98 22.85 -16.52
C ASN A 211 1.48 22.76 -17.98
N ASP A 212 0.26 22.28 -18.21
CA ASP A 212 -0.39 22.13 -19.52
C ASP A 212 0.43 21.26 -20.52
N ILE A 213 1.12 20.26 -19.99
CA ILE A 213 1.81 19.25 -20.77
C ILE A 213 0.84 18.08 -20.96
N ARG A 214 0.64 17.68 -22.22
CA ARG A 214 -0.16 16.52 -22.58
C ARG A 214 0.47 15.24 -22.04
N VAL A 215 -0.36 14.33 -21.57
CA VAL A 215 0.04 12.98 -21.17
C VAL A 215 -0.73 11.97 -21.99
N ASP A 216 -0.02 11.05 -22.66
CA ASP A 216 -0.63 10.01 -23.46
C ASP A 216 -0.89 8.73 -22.65
N MET A 217 -0.05 8.46 -21.65
CA MET A 217 -0.24 7.32 -20.74
C MET A 217 0.18 7.65 -19.32
N ILE A 218 -0.63 7.25 -18.37
CA ILE A 218 -0.33 7.33 -16.92
C ILE A 218 -0.20 5.91 -16.39
N THR A 219 0.90 5.64 -15.67
CA THR A 219 1.09 4.37 -14.96
C THR A 219 0.98 4.56 -13.47
N THR A 220 0.24 3.70 -12.77
CA THR A 220 0.11 3.74 -11.30
C THR A 220 0.06 2.33 -10.71
N LEU A 221 0.67 2.18 -9.53
CA LEU A 221 0.65 0.91 -8.79
C LEU A 221 0.35 1.09 -7.31
N ASP A 222 -0.18 2.24 -6.92
CA ASP A 222 -0.40 2.59 -5.53
C ASP A 222 -1.42 1.66 -4.86
N GLU A 223 -0.91 0.70 -4.09
CA GLU A 223 -1.72 -0.22 -3.29
C GLU A 223 -2.44 0.47 -2.12
N GLN A 224 -1.88 1.57 -1.65
CA GLN A 224 -2.35 2.29 -0.48
C GLN A 224 -3.09 3.56 -0.88
N TYR A 225 -4.24 3.79 -0.23
CA TYR A 225 -4.93 5.07 -0.34
C TYR A 225 -4.40 6.00 0.75
N THR A 226 -3.48 6.85 0.38
CA THR A 226 -2.89 7.84 1.29
C THR A 226 -3.36 9.25 0.94
N ILE A 227 -3.20 10.20 1.87
CA ILE A 227 -3.45 11.62 1.62
C ILE A 227 -2.59 12.12 0.44
N LEU A 228 -1.38 11.55 0.26
CA LEU A 228 -0.51 11.90 -0.85
C LEU A 228 -1.08 11.46 -2.20
N ASN A 229 -1.58 10.23 -2.28
CA ASN A 229 -2.17 9.69 -3.50
C ASN A 229 -3.49 10.38 -3.84
N ASP A 230 -4.27 10.76 -2.84
CA ASP A 230 -5.48 11.55 -3.03
C ASP A 230 -5.16 12.93 -3.61
N LYS A 231 -4.07 13.57 -3.15
CA LYS A 231 -3.58 14.83 -3.70
C LYS A 231 -2.95 14.73 -5.10
N GLN A 232 -2.40 13.56 -5.45
CA GLN A 232 -1.84 13.32 -6.80
C GLN A 232 -2.94 13.31 -7.86
N PHE A 233 -4.10 12.72 -7.52
CA PHE A 233 -5.26 12.57 -8.38
C PHE A 233 -6.46 13.30 -7.79
N ASP A 234 -6.27 14.55 -7.36
CA ASP A 234 -7.38 15.42 -6.95
C ASP A 234 -8.24 15.82 -8.16
N ASP A 235 -9.41 16.36 -7.90
CA ASP A 235 -10.39 16.68 -8.93
C ASP A 235 -9.83 17.63 -10.00
N GLU A 236 -8.95 18.56 -9.62
CA GLU A 236 -8.28 19.47 -10.55
C GLU A 236 -7.36 18.69 -11.50
N THR A 237 -6.54 17.80 -10.97
CA THR A 237 -5.63 16.97 -11.77
C THR A 237 -6.39 16.03 -12.68
N VAL A 238 -7.41 15.36 -12.16
CA VAL A 238 -8.24 14.42 -12.94
C VAL A 238 -8.96 15.14 -14.08
N SER A 239 -9.45 16.36 -13.85
CA SER A 239 -10.13 17.15 -14.90
C SER A 239 -9.21 17.54 -16.07
N LYS A 240 -7.89 17.54 -15.86
CA LYS A 240 -6.88 17.82 -16.89
C LYS A 240 -6.38 16.58 -17.64
N ILE A 241 -6.78 15.39 -17.20
CA ILE A 241 -6.45 14.16 -17.93
C ILE A 241 -7.21 14.17 -19.27
N GLY A 242 -6.48 14.01 -20.36
CA GLY A 242 -7.06 13.99 -21.70
C GLY A 242 -8.02 12.81 -21.91
N GLU A 243 -9.07 13.02 -22.70
CA GLU A 243 -10.06 11.96 -23.00
C GLU A 243 -9.43 10.69 -23.61
N ASN A 244 -8.32 10.81 -24.30
CA ASN A 244 -7.60 9.71 -24.95
C ASN A 244 -6.40 9.21 -24.12
N THR A 245 -6.17 9.74 -22.92
CA THR A 245 -5.07 9.30 -22.07
C THR A 245 -5.31 7.88 -21.56
N ILE A 246 -4.38 6.99 -21.82
CA ILE A 246 -4.43 5.61 -21.36
C ILE A 246 -4.01 5.57 -19.87
N ILE A 247 -4.79 4.95 -19.04
CA ILE A 247 -4.47 4.70 -17.64
C ILE A 247 -4.10 3.23 -17.48
N LEU A 248 -2.85 2.99 -17.15
CA LEU A 248 -2.35 1.64 -16.87
C LEU A 248 -2.12 1.49 -15.38
N ALA A 249 -3.04 0.83 -14.70
CA ALA A 249 -3.01 0.64 -13.27
C ALA A 249 -2.68 -0.81 -12.91
N SER A 250 -1.90 -1.00 -11.84
CA SER A 250 -1.70 -2.33 -11.29
C SER A 250 -3.01 -2.88 -10.71
N GLU A 251 -3.22 -4.18 -10.79
CA GLU A 251 -4.36 -4.89 -10.18
C GLU A 251 -4.42 -4.73 -8.66
N ILE A 252 -3.31 -4.32 -8.02
CA ILE A 252 -3.29 -4.01 -6.58
C ILE A 252 -3.62 -2.55 -6.27
N THR A 253 -3.79 -1.71 -7.29
CA THR A 253 -4.12 -0.29 -7.10
C THR A 253 -5.42 -0.15 -6.30
N ASN A 254 -5.44 0.81 -5.38
CA ASN A 254 -6.60 1.04 -4.52
C ASN A 254 -7.83 1.44 -5.34
N GLU A 255 -8.97 0.85 -5.05
CA GLU A 255 -10.23 1.07 -5.77
C GLU A 255 -10.67 2.54 -5.78
N ASN A 256 -10.39 3.30 -4.70
CA ASN A 256 -10.71 4.73 -4.66
C ASN A 256 -9.90 5.55 -5.68
N ILE A 257 -8.70 5.08 -6.03
CA ILE A 257 -7.88 5.69 -7.09
C ILE A 257 -8.44 5.27 -8.46
N LEU A 258 -8.74 3.99 -8.66
CA LEU A 258 -9.29 3.48 -9.92
C LEU A 258 -10.59 4.19 -10.31
N LYS A 259 -11.47 4.45 -9.34
CA LYS A 259 -12.76 5.15 -9.56
C LYS A 259 -12.63 6.61 -10.00
N LYS A 260 -11.46 7.22 -9.83
CA LYS A 260 -11.22 8.60 -10.28
C LYS A 260 -10.99 8.70 -11.80
N PHE A 261 -10.66 7.61 -12.44
CA PHE A 261 -10.32 7.60 -13.87
C PHE A 261 -11.51 7.25 -14.77
N ASN A 262 -11.44 7.69 -16.03
CA ASN A 262 -12.37 7.24 -17.05
C ASN A 262 -12.18 5.74 -17.29
N GLN A 263 -13.24 4.96 -17.07
CA GLN A 263 -13.21 3.50 -17.15
C GLN A 263 -12.95 2.98 -18.57
N ASP A 264 -13.27 3.76 -19.60
CA ASP A 264 -13.04 3.38 -21.00
C ASP A 264 -11.55 3.34 -21.35
N ASN A 265 -10.73 4.10 -20.64
CA ASN A 265 -9.28 4.20 -20.89
C ASN A 265 -8.45 3.55 -19.79
N LEU A 266 -9.11 2.93 -18.79
CA LEU A 266 -8.47 2.26 -17.69
C LEU A 266 -8.22 0.79 -18.01
N PHE A 267 -6.96 0.38 -17.87
CA PHE A 267 -6.53 -1.01 -18.02
C PHE A 267 -5.76 -1.43 -16.77
N LEU A 268 -6.09 -2.60 -16.26
CA LEU A 268 -5.33 -3.24 -15.20
C LEU A 268 -4.23 -4.14 -15.79
N TYR A 269 -3.12 -4.24 -15.08
CA TYR A 269 -2.06 -5.19 -15.41
C TYR A 269 -1.58 -5.90 -14.14
N GLU A 270 -1.12 -7.15 -14.31
CA GLU A 270 -0.56 -7.93 -13.23
C GLU A 270 0.87 -7.48 -12.91
N VAL A 271 1.15 -7.26 -11.62
CA VAL A 271 2.50 -6.94 -11.15
C VAL A 271 3.28 -8.24 -10.97
N PHE A 272 4.50 -8.28 -11.52
CA PHE A 272 5.40 -9.39 -11.29
C PHE A 272 5.82 -9.47 -9.82
N ILE A 273 5.53 -10.61 -9.19
CA ILE A 273 5.97 -10.92 -7.84
C ILE A 273 7.03 -12.03 -7.91
N PRO A 274 8.30 -11.74 -7.59
CA PRO A 274 9.39 -12.69 -7.78
C PRO A 274 9.29 -13.95 -6.89
N PHE A 275 8.39 -13.97 -5.92
CA PHE A 275 8.14 -15.12 -5.03
C PHE A 275 7.13 -16.12 -5.58
N HIS A 276 6.39 -15.79 -6.61
CA HIS A 276 5.51 -16.69 -7.31
C HIS A 276 6.26 -17.33 -8.46
N LYS A 277 6.37 -18.66 -8.46
CA LYS A 277 6.91 -19.41 -9.59
C LYS A 277 6.03 -19.25 -10.83
N ASN A 278 4.74 -19.00 -10.62
CA ASN A 278 3.76 -18.65 -11.65
C ASN A 278 2.88 -17.56 -11.09
N ASN A 279 2.72 -16.46 -11.78
CA ASN A 279 1.69 -15.48 -11.47
C ASN A 279 0.31 -16.13 -11.61
N LEU A 280 -0.66 -15.68 -10.80
CA LEU A 280 -1.95 -16.37 -10.65
C LEU A 280 -2.76 -16.44 -11.95
N VAL A 281 -2.64 -15.40 -12.79
CA VAL A 281 -3.48 -15.25 -13.98
C VAL A 281 -2.64 -15.27 -15.26
N PHE A 282 -1.50 -14.62 -15.28
CA PHE A 282 -0.62 -14.48 -16.44
C PHE A 282 0.78 -14.02 -16.01
N ASP A 283 1.77 -14.15 -16.91
CA ASP A 283 3.10 -13.62 -16.64
C ASP A 283 3.05 -12.10 -16.68
N GLY A 284 3.33 -11.49 -15.53
CA GLY A 284 3.34 -10.04 -15.36
C GLY A 284 4.75 -9.47 -15.31
N TYR A 285 4.83 -8.17 -15.41
CA TYR A 285 6.07 -7.41 -15.24
C TYR A 285 5.92 -6.41 -14.09
N SER A 286 6.98 -6.19 -13.34
CA SER A 286 7.01 -5.09 -12.38
C SER A 286 6.96 -3.74 -13.11
N ILE A 287 6.46 -2.71 -12.44
CA ILE A 287 6.42 -1.38 -13.07
C ILE A 287 7.84 -0.87 -13.37
N GLY A 288 8.83 -1.25 -12.57
CA GLY A 288 10.23 -0.94 -12.82
C GLY A 288 10.73 -1.57 -14.13
N GLU A 289 10.28 -2.79 -14.43
CA GLU A 289 10.62 -3.48 -15.69
C GLU A 289 9.89 -2.87 -16.88
N ILE A 290 8.62 -2.50 -16.72
CA ILE A 290 7.84 -1.80 -17.76
C ILE A 290 8.46 -0.44 -18.06
N THR A 291 9.00 0.24 -17.05
CA THR A 291 9.53 1.59 -17.20
C THR A 291 10.99 1.63 -17.62
N LEU A 292 11.73 0.54 -17.51
CA LEU A 292 13.11 0.39 -17.95
C LEU A 292 13.25 -0.30 -19.31
N ALA A 293 12.20 -0.97 -19.79
CA ALA A 293 12.15 -1.61 -21.09
C ALA A 293 11.59 -0.68 -22.16
#